data_d491bd87d31e9634f7c9de84cd0c4c07
#
_entry.id   d491bd87d31e9634f7c9de84cd0c4c07
#
_cell.length_a   1.000
_cell.length_b   1.000
_cell.length_c   1.000
_cell.angle_alpha   90.00
_cell.angle_beta   90.00
_cell.angle_gamma   90.00
#
_symmetry.space_group_name_H-M   'P 1'
#
loop_
_entity.id
_entity.type
_entity.pdbx_description
1 polymer ?
#
loop_
_entity_poly.entity_id
_entity_poly.type
_entity_poly.pdbx_seq_one_letter_code
_entity_poly.pdbx_strand_id
1 'polypeptide(L)'
;KDYWIMSEVIITKKTVLFILIKFITYSFLFANILKIGFKYIEKIGSKSKIQKSDLFKPNIKSYIVIAIVFFIAWLPYFLNYYPGITSFDTNYQLMQGFGVYEYSNHHPVLHTIIITIIVKIGYAIAGNYNFGIALCSIIQMLLCASTLSFVLYYMSKKNIHYLVKVITFIFFSICPFIPQFSIAIWKDVPFALCMVLFTICLIEIMTNEKKFIEKTRYNLLLSIIATLIMFFRNNGIYIILGTVPFILIFRKRYWKRLFVTFLVPITMYFIITGPIYAKLNIAKSSSRE
;
A
#
# COMPACT_ATOMS: atom_id res chain seq x y z
N LYS A 1 21.87 27.29 -22.35
CA LYS A 1 22.69 26.60 -21.30
C LYS A 1 22.06 26.97 -19.95
N ASP A 2 21.01 26.28 -19.57
CA ASP A 2 20.32 26.51 -18.30
C ASP A 2 21.00 25.62 -17.26
N TYR A 3 21.85 26.24 -16.48
CA TYR A 3 22.46 25.62 -15.32
C TYR A 3 21.38 25.56 -14.21
N TRP A 4 20.83 24.38 -13.93
CA TRP A 4 20.19 24.11 -12.69
C TRP A 4 21.23 24.15 -11.58
N ILE A 5 21.44 25.33 -10.98
CA ILE A 5 22.22 25.46 -9.75
C ILE A 5 21.39 24.78 -8.66
N MET A 6 21.70 23.52 -8.35
CA MET A 6 21.35 22.95 -7.06
C MET A 6 22.10 23.79 -6.03
N SER A 7 21.40 24.72 -5.40
CA SER A 7 21.92 25.39 -4.22
C SER A 7 22.18 24.32 -3.17
N GLU A 8 23.44 24.04 -2.86
CA GLU A 8 23.82 23.24 -1.71
C GLU A 8 23.16 23.88 -0.50
N VAL A 9 22.16 23.20 0.07
CA VAL A 9 21.53 23.65 1.30
C VAL A 9 22.55 23.46 2.41
N ILE A 10 23.30 24.52 2.72
CA ILE A 10 24.24 24.52 3.85
C ILE A 10 23.41 24.36 5.11
N ILE A 11 23.39 23.12 5.65
CA ILE A 11 22.71 22.81 6.91
C ILE A 11 23.50 23.44 8.06
N THR A 12 23.12 24.63 8.45
CA THR A 12 23.66 25.31 9.62
C THR A 12 22.90 24.90 10.88
N LYS A 13 23.53 25.09 12.06
CA LYS A 13 22.81 24.90 13.35
C LYS A 13 21.51 25.70 13.42
N LYS A 14 21.46 26.90 12.84
CA LYS A 14 20.24 27.72 12.75
C LYS A 14 19.17 27.07 11.88
N THR A 15 19.56 26.48 10.75
CA THR A 15 18.63 25.74 9.85
C THR A 15 18.01 24.54 10.56
N VAL A 16 18.82 23.74 11.28
CA VAL A 16 18.35 22.60 12.07
C VAL A 16 17.36 23.05 13.14
N LEU A 17 17.72 24.09 13.92
CA LEU A 17 16.83 24.65 14.94
C LEU A 17 15.50 25.12 14.36
N PHE A 18 15.54 25.81 13.21
CA PHE A 18 14.33 26.29 12.53
C PHE A 18 13.43 25.14 12.03
N ILE A 19 14.03 24.07 11.50
CA ILE A 19 13.31 22.85 11.09
C ILE A 19 12.67 22.18 12.31
N LEU A 20 13.39 22.06 13.43
CA LEU A 20 12.85 21.50 14.68
C LEU A 20 11.69 22.32 15.23
N ILE A 21 11.81 23.64 15.25
CA ILE A 21 10.72 24.54 15.68
C ILE A 21 9.48 24.37 14.77
N LYS A 22 9.66 24.37 13.44
CA LYS A 22 8.57 24.12 12.50
C LYS A 22 7.94 22.77 12.75
N PHE A 23 8.73 21.71 12.90
CA PHE A 23 8.23 20.35 13.15
C PHE A 23 7.37 20.31 14.43
N ILE A 24 7.86 20.87 15.54
CA ILE A 24 7.13 20.91 16.82
C ILE A 24 5.83 21.72 16.65
N THR A 25 5.91 22.88 16.01
CA THR A 25 4.75 23.76 15.81
C THR A 25 3.68 23.08 14.96
N TYR A 26 4.05 22.51 13.83
CA TYR A 26 3.10 21.79 12.96
C TYR A 26 2.54 20.53 13.62
N SER A 27 3.37 19.78 14.37
CA SER A 27 2.90 18.62 15.12
C SER A 27 1.88 18.98 16.19
N PHE A 28 2.12 20.08 16.93
CA PHE A 28 1.17 20.61 17.92
C PHE A 28 -0.14 21.09 17.27
N LEU A 29 -0.04 21.82 16.16
CA LEU A 29 -1.19 22.32 15.41
C LEU A 29 -2.04 21.15 14.88
N PHE A 30 -1.39 20.16 14.27
CA PHE A 30 -2.04 18.97 13.74
C PHE A 30 -2.70 18.12 14.85
N ALA A 31 -2.03 17.95 16.00
CA ALA A 31 -2.58 17.25 17.15
C ALA A 31 -3.86 17.93 17.68
N ASN A 32 -3.90 19.27 17.72
CA ASN A 32 -5.11 20.02 18.13
C ASN A 32 -6.24 19.90 17.10
N ILE A 33 -5.94 19.97 15.79
CA ILE A 33 -6.93 19.74 14.73
C ILE A 33 -7.53 18.34 14.85
N LEU A 34 -6.69 17.32 15.04
CA LEU A 34 -7.16 15.95 15.26
C LEU A 34 -8.03 15.85 16.51
N LYS A 35 -7.62 16.44 17.64
CA LYS A 35 -8.39 16.42 18.88
C LYS A 35 -9.78 17.03 18.70
N ILE A 36 -9.88 18.18 17.99
CA ILE A 36 -11.15 18.82 17.66
C ILE A 36 -11.98 17.89 16.75
N GLY A 37 -11.37 17.33 15.72
CA GLY A 37 -12.01 16.37 14.80
C GLY A 37 -12.59 15.17 15.53
N PHE A 38 -11.80 14.52 16.40
CA PHE A 38 -12.27 13.40 17.21
C PHE A 38 -13.43 13.77 18.13
N LYS A 39 -13.37 14.91 18.82
CA LYS A 39 -14.46 15.39 19.66
C LYS A 39 -15.77 15.61 18.87
N TYR A 40 -15.65 16.09 17.63
CA TYR A 40 -16.79 16.30 16.74
C TYR A 40 -17.39 14.95 16.28
N ILE A 41 -16.53 14.00 15.90
CA ILE A 41 -16.93 12.65 15.48
C ILE A 41 -17.60 11.90 16.64
N GLU A 42 -17.08 11.98 17.86
CA GLU A 42 -17.71 11.39 19.05
C GLU A 42 -19.10 11.98 19.31
N LYS A 43 -19.25 13.30 19.20
CA LYS A 43 -20.52 14.00 19.37
C LYS A 43 -21.57 13.57 18.33
N ILE A 44 -21.15 13.34 17.08
CA ILE A 44 -22.01 12.84 16.00
C ILE A 44 -22.35 11.35 16.27
N GLY A 45 -21.35 10.57 16.65
CA GLY A 45 -21.53 9.14 16.94
C GLY A 45 -22.48 8.84 18.09
N SER A 46 -22.44 9.67 19.13
CA SER A 46 -23.31 9.51 20.32
C SER A 46 -24.80 9.83 20.05
N LYS A 47 -25.10 10.65 19.03
CA LYS A 47 -26.47 11.10 18.71
C LYS A 47 -27.18 10.25 17.66
N SER A 48 -26.49 9.35 16.98
CA SER A 48 -27.04 8.64 15.83
C SER A 48 -27.47 7.22 16.20
N LYS A 49 -28.77 6.92 15.98
CA LYS A 49 -29.23 5.55 15.83
C LYS A 49 -28.50 4.95 14.63
N ILE A 50 -27.86 3.79 14.84
CA ILE A 50 -27.12 3.06 13.77
C ILE A 50 -28.13 2.72 12.68
N GLN A 51 -28.17 3.50 11.61
CA GLN A 51 -29.00 3.19 10.45
C GLN A 51 -28.34 2.01 9.72
N LYS A 52 -28.94 0.85 9.80
CA LYS A 52 -28.48 -0.37 9.14
C LYS A 52 -28.86 -0.31 7.66
N SER A 53 -27.97 0.18 6.82
CA SER A 53 -28.13 0.00 5.38
C SER A 53 -27.66 -1.39 4.98
N ASP A 54 -28.38 -2.02 4.06
CA ASP A 54 -28.02 -3.34 3.53
C ASP A 54 -26.67 -3.35 2.79
N LEU A 55 -26.32 -2.24 2.16
CA LEU A 55 -25.07 -2.09 1.42
C LEU A 55 -23.81 -2.22 2.32
N PHE A 56 -23.88 -1.75 3.56
CA PHE A 56 -22.72 -1.76 4.49
C PHE A 56 -22.83 -2.85 5.56
N LYS A 57 -23.48 -3.98 5.27
CA LYS A 57 -23.44 -5.13 6.16
C LYS A 57 -22.05 -5.78 6.14
N PRO A 58 -21.52 -6.24 7.30
CA PRO A 58 -20.22 -6.90 7.34
C PRO A 58 -20.33 -8.37 6.88
N ASN A 59 -20.74 -8.57 5.63
CA ASN A 59 -20.86 -9.87 4.97
C ASN A 59 -20.16 -9.88 3.61
N ILE A 60 -19.90 -11.05 3.07
CA ILE A 60 -19.19 -11.24 1.82
C ILE A 60 -19.97 -10.66 0.61
N LYS A 61 -21.29 -10.70 0.64
CA LYS A 61 -22.12 -10.16 -0.43
C LYS A 61 -21.94 -8.64 -0.57
N SER A 62 -22.02 -7.90 0.54
CA SER A 62 -21.78 -6.44 0.54
C SER A 62 -20.37 -6.10 0.09
N TYR A 63 -19.37 -6.86 0.54
CA TYR A 63 -17.99 -6.71 0.11
C TYR A 63 -17.84 -6.84 -1.42
N ILE A 64 -18.40 -7.90 -2.01
CA ILE A 64 -18.31 -8.14 -3.47
C ILE A 64 -19.07 -7.05 -4.23
N VAL A 65 -20.28 -6.68 -3.79
CA VAL A 65 -21.08 -5.63 -4.45
C VAL A 65 -20.32 -4.30 -4.46
N ILE A 66 -19.73 -3.90 -3.33
CA ILE A 66 -18.96 -2.66 -3.26
C ILE A 66 -17.72 -2.71 -4.17
N ALA A 67 -17.01 -3.84 -4.23
CA ALA A 67 -15.87 -4.02 -5.12
C ALA A 67 -16.28 -3.89 -6.60
N ILE A 68 -17.40 -4.48 -6.99
CA ILE A 68 -17.96 -4.36 -8.34
C ILE A 68 -18.35 -2.91 -8.64
N VAL A 69 -18.98 -2.21 -7.71
CA VAL A 69 -19.34 -0.79 -7.88
C VAL A 69 -18.10 0.07 -8.10
N PHE A 70 -17.03 -0.11 -7.31
CA PHE A 70 -15.77 0.61 -7.53
C PHE A 70 -15.17 0.29 -8.90
N PHE A 71 -15.11 -0.98 -9.27
CA PHE A 71 -14.59 -1.38 -10.56
C PHE A 71 -15.36 -0.72 -11.73
N ILE A 72 -16.69 -0.75 -11.68
CA ILE A 72 -17.55 -0.13 -12.72
C ILE A 72 -17.39 1.40 -12.71
N ALA A 73 -17.33 2.04 -11.53
CA ALA A 73 -17.14 3.49 -11.44
C ALA A 73 -15.79 3.96 -12.03
N TRP A 74 -14.77 3.11 -11.99
CA TRP A 74 -13.45 3.41 -12.54
C TRP A 74 -13.25 2.98 -13.99
N LEU A 75 -14.15 2.16 -14.52
CA LEU A 75 -14.07 1.66 -15.90
C LEU A 75 -13.96 2.76 -16.96
N PRO A 76 -14.67 3.92 -16.86
CA PRO A 76 -14.51 5.02 -17.81
C PRO A 76 -13.07 5.55 -17.88
N TYR A 77 -12.36 5.59 -16.76
CA TYR A 77 -10.94 5.99 -16.73
C TYR A 77 -10.08 4.98 -17.48
N PHE A 78 -10.28 3.68 -17.24
CA PHE A 78 -9.55 2.63 -17.94
C PHE A 78 -9.80 2.70 -19.45
N LEU A 79 -11.04 2.88 -19.89
CA LEU A 79 -11.38 2.97 -21.30
C LEU A 79 -10.75 4.20 -21.97
N ASN A 80 -10.71 5.33 -21.26
CA ASN A 80 -10.11 6.57 -21.79
C ASN A 80 -8.57 6.49 -21.87
N TYR A 81 -7.93 5.76 -20.97
CA TYR A 81 -6.47 5.58 -20.91
C TYR A 81 -6.00 4.20 -21.38
N TYR A 82 -6.83 3.50 -22.17
CA TYR A 82 -6.47 2.18 -22.68
C TYR A 82 -5.10 2.20 -23.41
N PRO A 83 -4.22 1.25 -23.13
CA PRO A 83 -4.33 0.02 -22.35
C PRO A 83 -4.01 0.19 -20.85
N GLY A 84 -3.81 1.38 -20.38
CA GLY A 84 -3.42 1.75 -19.01
C GLY A 84 -2.32 2.80 -19.05
N ILE A 85 -1.91 3.27 -17.86
CA ILE A 85 -0.88 4.30 -17.72
C ILE A 85 0.45 3.61 -17.38
N THR A 86 1.44 3.76 -18.26
CA THR A 86 2.82 3.34 -18.02
C THR A 86 3.69 4.56 -17.76
N SER A 87 4.58 4.45 -16.79
CA SER A 87 5.60 5.47 -16.49
C SER A 87 6.94 5.08 -17.12
N PHE A 88 7.90 5.99 -17.05
CA PHE A 88 9.28 5.68 -17.39
C PHE A 88 9.81 4.48 -16.59
N ASP A 89 9.53 4.43 -15.28
CA ASP A 89 9.90 3.31 -14.41
C ASP A 89 9.30 1.98 -14.88
N THR A 90 8.01 1.98 -15.27
CA THR A 90 7.31 0.78 -15.76
C THR A 90 7.95 0.26 -17.04
N ASN A 91 8.25 1.17 -17.97
CA ASN A 91 8.88 0.81 -19.24
C ASN A 91 10.29 0.23 -19.01
N TYR A 92 11.06 0.83 -18.11
CA TYR A 92 12.38 0.33 -17.73
C TYR A 92 12.29 -1.07 -17.13
N GLN A 93 11.34 -1.32 -16.22
CA GLN A 93 11.10 -2.63 -15.64
C GLN A 93 10.70 -3.67 -16.70
N LEU A 94 9.85 -3.32 -17.66
CA LEU A 94 9.47 -4.22 -18.74
C LEU A 94 10.67 -4.54 -19.65
N MET A 95 11.54 -3.58 -19.95
CA MET A 95 12.77 -3.82 -20.71
C MET A 95 13.72 -4.78 -19.97
N GLN A 96 13.82 -4.68 -18.64
CA GLN A 96 14.53 -5.69 -17.85
C GLN A 96 13.85 -7.06 -17.94
N GLY A 97 12.54 -7.13 -17.80
CA GLY A 97 11.77 -8.37 -17.87
C GLY A 97 11.79 -9.07 -19.24
N PHE A 98 12.00 -8.29 -20.31
CA PHE A 98 12.18 -8.82 -21.67
C PHE A 98 13.65 -9.11 -22.01
N GLY A 99 14.59 -8.84 -21.10
CA GLY A 99 16.01 -9.12 -21.29
C GLY A 99 16.74 -8.10 -22.19
N VAL A 100 16.15 -6.93 -22.40
CA VAL A 100 16.79 -5.82 -23.13
C VAL A 100 17.79 -5.10 -22.23
N TYR A 101 17.45 -4.95 -20.95
CA TYR A 101 18.33 -4.41 -19.92
C TYR A 101 18.66 -5.49 -18.88
N GLU A 102 19.82 -5.36 -18.26
CA GLU A 102 20.21 -6.18 -17.13
C GLU A 102 19.29 -5.91 -15.91
N TYR A 103 19.03 -6.96 -15.13
CA TYR A 103 18.25 -6.79 -13.91
C TYR A 103 19.04 -5.98 -12.89
N SER A 104 18.42 -4.95 -12.33
CA SER A 104 18.94 -4.17 -11.21
C SER A 104 17.87 -4.03 -10.13
N ASN A 105 18.31 -3.89 -8.88
CA ASN A 105 17.41 -3.63 -7.75
C ASN A 105 17.09 -2.13 -7.58
N HIS A 106 17.28 -1.32 -8.62
CA HIS A 106 16.82 0.07 -8.64
C HIS A 106 15.29 0.13 -8.52
N HIS A 107 14.63 -0.68 -9.32
CA HIS A 107 13.19 -0.96 -9.14
C HIS A 107 13.00 -2.34 -8.46
N PRO A 108 11.96 -2.50 -7.63
CA PRO A 108 11.69 -3.77 -6.96
C PRO A 108 11.54 -4.94 -7.94
N VAL A 109 12.44 -5.90 -7.84
CA VAL A 109 12.51 -7.06 -8.75
C VAL A 109 11.21 -7.86 -8.75
N LEU A 110 10.55 -7.99 -7.59
CA LEU A 110 9.26 -8.68 -7.50
C LEU A 110 8.21 -8.03 -8.41
N HIS A 111 8.11 -6.70 -8.39
CA HIS A 111 7.16 -5.99 -9.24
C HIS A 111 7.51 -6.17 -10.72
N THR A 112 8.79 -6.07 -11.07
CA THR A 112 9.28 -6.32 -12.44
C THR A 112 8.88 -7.70 -12.94
N ILE A 113 9.08 -8.74 -12.13
CA ILE A 113 8.72 -10.12 -12.50
C ILE A 113 7.20 -10.25 -12.69
N ILE A 114 6.39 -9.71 -11.77
CA ILE A 114 4.92 -9.81 -11.82
C ILE A 114 4.38 -9.16 -13.09
N ILE A 115 4.73 -7.89 -13.35
CA ILE A 115 4.22 -7.20 -14.54
C ILE A 115 4.70 -7.85 -15.83
N THR A 116 5.95 -8.33 -15.87
CA THR A 116 6.49 -9.03 -17.04
C THR A 116 5.75 -10.33 -17.34
N ILE A 117 5.46 -11.13 -16.31
CA ILE A 117 4.69 -12.37 -16.48
C ILE A 117 3.30 -12.06 -17.02
N ILE A 118 2.61 -11.07 -16.44
CA ILE A 118 1.24 -10.72 -16.87
C ILE A 118 1.26 -10.20 -18.33
N VAL A 119 2.23 -9.35 -18.69
CA VAL A 119 2.34 -8.81 -20.05
C VAL A 119 2.67 -9.93 -21.05
N LYS A 120 3.55 -10.89 -20.71
CA LYS A 120 3.85 -12.06 -21.55
C LYS A 120 2.62 -12.96 -21.72
N ILE A 121 1.84 -13.18 -20.66
CA ILE A 121 0.58 -13.93 -20.74
C ILE A 121 -0.40 -13.21 -21.67
N GLY A 122 -0.58 -11.91 -21.52
CA GLY A 122 -1.46 -11.13 -22.38
C GLY A 122 -1.01 -11.17 -23.85
N TYR A 123 0.28 -11.09 -24.11
CA TYR A 123 0.82 -11.24 -25.45
C TYR A 123 0.56 -12.63 -26.03
N ALA A 124 0.74 -13.68 -25.23
CA ALA A 124 0.47 -15.06 -25.68
C ALA A 124 -1.01 -15.31 -26.04
N ILE A 125 -1.94 -14.59 -25.39
CA ILE A 125 -3.38 -14.70 -25.65
C ILE A 125 -3.79 -13.93 -26.90
N ALA A 126 -3.32 -12.67 -27.07
CA ALA A 126 -3.82 -11.74 -28.07
C ALA A 126 -2.80 -11.35 -29.16
N GLY A 127 -1.55 -11.84 -29.10
CA GLY A 127 -0.49 -11.46 -30.02
C GLY A 127 -0.07 -9.98 -29.95
N ASN A 128 -0.44 -9.28 -28.87
CA ASN A 128 -0.32 -7.85 -28.74
C ASN A 128 0.08 -7.42 -27.31
N TYR A 129 1.15 -6.63 -27.19
CA TYR A 129 1.64 -6.13 -25.90
C TYR A 129 0.66 -5.15 -25.23
N ASN A 130 -0.12 -4.37 -25.99
CA ASN A 130 -1.14 -3.49 -25.42
C ASN A 130 -2.18 -4.27 -24.63
N PHE A 131 -2.56 -5.45 -25.10
CA PHE A 131 -3.46 -6.33 -24.35
C PHE A 131 -2.81 -6.81 -23.05
N GLY A 132 -1.51 -7.10 -23.05
CA GLY A 132 -0.76 -7.45 -21.86
C GLY A 132 -0.72 -6.32 -20.80
N ILE A 133 -0.52 -5.09 -21.26
CA ILE A 133 -0.57 -3.88 -20.41
C ILE A 133 -2.00 -3.68 -19.87
N ALA A 134 -3.02 -3.84 -20.72
CA ALA A 134 -4.42 -3.76 -20.31
C ALA A 134 -4.76 -4.81 -19.23
N LEU A 135 -4.25 -6.02 -19.37
CA LEU A 135 -4.42 -7.08 -18.38
C LEU A 135 -3.78 -6.72 -17.03
N CYS A 136 -2.57 -6.13 -17.03
CA CYS A 136 -1.95 -5.61 -15.81
C CYS A 136 -2.82 -4.55 -15.15
N SER A 137 -3.31 -3.58 -15.92
CA SER A 137 -4.16 -2.49 -15.41
C SER A 137 -5.48 -3.02 -14.83
N ILE A 138 -6.13 -3.97 -15.50
CA ILE A 138 -7.38 -4.59 -15.02
C ILE A 138 -7.14 -5.36 -13.72
N ILE A 139 -6.08 -6.17 -13.64
CA ILE A 139 -5.74 -6.93 -12.42
C ILE A 139 -5.47 -5.96 -11.28
N GLN A 140 -4.68 -4.91 -11.51
CA GLN A 140 -4.40 -3.92 -10.49
C GLN A 140 -5.65 -3.16 -10.04
N MET A 141 -6.53 -2.78 -10.98
CA MET A 141 -7.82 -2.14 -10.69
C MET A 141 -8.73 -3.04 -9.84
N LEU A 142 -8.76 -4.35 -10.12
CA LEU A 142 -9.48 -5.33 -9.30
C LEU A 142 -8.89 -5.45 -7.89
N LEU A 143 -7.57 -5.46 -7.75
CA LEU A 143 -6.90 -5.48 -6.45
C LEU A 143 -7.20 -4.19 -5.65
N CYS A 144 -7.18 -3.03 -6.29
CA CYS A 144 -7.56 -1.77 -5.67
C CYS A 144 -9.02 -1.79 -5.20
N ALA A 145 -9.96 -2.16 -6.08
CA ALA A 145 -11.38 -2.24 -5.75
C ALA A 145 -11.66 -3.21 -4.60
N SER A 146 -11.00 -4.37 -4.62
CA SER A 146 -11.07 -5.38 -3.56
C SER A 146 -10.54 -4.83 -2.23
N THR A 147 -9.36 -4.21 -2.22
CA THR A 147 -8.75 -3.69 -0.99
C THR A 147 -9.57 -2.54 -0.39
N LEU A 148 -10.04 -1.59 -1.20
CA LEU A 148 -10.85 -0.48 -0.72
C LEU A 148 -12.25 -0.92 -0.28
N SER A 149 -12.84 -1.92 -0.94
CA SER A 149 -14.05 -2.57 -0.47
C SER A 149 -13.82 -3.27 0.88
N PHE A 150 -12.66 -3.91 1.07
CA PHE A 150 -12.30 -4.52 2.36
C PHE A 150 -12.18 -3.48 3.48
N VAL A 151 -11.72 -2.27 3.19
CA VAL A 151 -11.75 -1.16 4.18
C VAL A 151 -13.17 -0.89 4.66
N LEU A 152 -14.14 -0.75 3.74
CA LEU A 152 -15.55 -0.52 4.09
C LEU A 152 -16.18 -1.71 4.83
N TYR A 153 -15.86 -2.93 4.42
CA TYR A 153 -16.25 -4.13 5.15
C TYR A 153 -15.69 -4.11 6.58
N TYR A 154 -14.42 -3.76 6.74
CA TYR A 154 -13.77 -3.66 8.05
C TYR A 154 -14.39 -2.55 8.92
N MET A 155 -14.64 -1.37 8.35
CA MET A 155 -15.37 -0.28 9.04
C MET A 155 -16.74 -0.74 9.52
N SER A 156 -17.44 -1.54 8.71
CA SER A 156 -18.76 -2.09 9.07
C SER A 156 -18.65 -3.10 10.21
N LYS A 157 -17.62 -3.94 10.19
CA LYS A 157 -17.34 -4.91 11.27
C LYS A 157 -16.97 -4.22 12.60
N LYS A 158 -16.36 -3.05 12.53
CA LYS A 158 -16.03 -2.22 13.70
C LYS A 158 -17.17 -1.29 14.13
N ASN A 159 -18.36 -1.42 13.53
CA ASN A 159 -19.53 -0.59 13.80
C ASN A 159 -19.26 0.93 13.65
N ILE A 160 -18.40 1.30 12.70
CA ILE A 160 -18.16 2.71 12.39
C ILE A 160 -19.47 3.36 11.91
N HIS A 161 -19.64 4.63 12.26
CA HIS A 161 -20.84 5.40 11.95
C HIS A 161 -21.18 5.33 10.44
N TYR A 162 -22.48 5.21 10.14
CA TYR A 162 -22.96 5.05 8.76
C TYR A 162 -22.50 6.16 7.82
N LEU A 163 -22.61 7.43 8.26
CA LEU A 163 -22.23 8.59 7.47
C LEU A 163 -20.74 8.54 7.05
N VAL A 164 -19.86 8.12 7.95
CA VAL A 164 -18.42 7.97 7.63
C VAL A 164 -18.22 6.94 6.52
N LYS A 165 -18.94 5.82 6.57
CA LYS A 165 -18.87 4.79 5.52
C LYS A 165 -19.38 5.30 4.18
N VAL A 166 -20.48 6.08 4.18
CA VAL A 166 -21.03 6.70 2.97
C VAL A 166 -20.04 7.71 2.37
N ILE A 167 -19.48 8.58 3.19
CA ILE A 167 -18.48 9.57 2.72
C ILE A 167 -17.26 8.84 2.15
N THR A 168 -16.77 7.81 2.83
CA THR A 168 -15.63 7.01 2.36
C THR A 168 -15.96 6.29 1.04
N PHE A 169 -17.16 5.73 0.93
CA PHE A 169 -17.64 5.06 -0.29
C PHE A 169 -17.70 6.04 -1.47
N ILE A 170 -18.31 7.21 -1.27
CA ILE A 170 -18.42 8.26 -2.29
C ILE A 170 -17.03 8.75 -2.69
N PHE A 171 -16.16 8.99 -1.71
CA PHE A 171 -14.78 9.42 -1.96
C PHE A 171 -14.03 8.39 -2.82
N PHE A 172 -14.09 7.11 -2.48
CA PHE A 172 -13.41 6.07 -3.26
C PHE A 172 -14.01 5.88 -4.66
N SER A 173 -15.31 6.15 -4.83
CA SER A 173 -15.98 6.01 -6.13
C SER A 173 -15.66 7.17 -7.09
N ILE A 174 -15.61 8.42 -6.56
CA ILE A 174 -15.65 9.64 -7.39
C ILE A 174 -14.29 10.34 -7.45
N CYS A 175 -13.43 10.21 -6.43
CA CYS A 175 -12.14 10.90 -6.40
C CYS A 175 -11.26 10.47 -7.58
N PRO A 176 -10.91 11.38 -8.52
CA PRO A 176 -10.27 11.01 -9.79
C PRO A 176 -8.86 10.43 -9.62
N PHE A 177 -8.19 10.74 -8.52
CA PHE A 177 -6.87 10.16 -8.22
C PHE A 177 -6.92 8.64 -8.05
N ILE A 178 -8.00 8.10 -7.49
CA ILE A 178 -8.09 6.67 -7.20
C ILE A 178 -8.14 5.82 -8.48
N PRO A 179 -9.05 6.07 -9.44
CA PRO A 179 -9.04 5.34 -10.70
C PRO A 179 -7.77 5.57 -11.52
N GLN A 180 -7.21 6.78 -11.54
CA GLN A 180 -5.95 7.04 -12.25
C GLN A 180 -4.80 6.19 -11.70
N PHE A 181 -4.62 6.13 -10.38
CA PHE A 181 -3.62 5.26 -9.77
C PHE A 181 -3.96 3.78 -9.93
N SER A 182 -5.23 3.40 -9.92
CA SER A 182 -5.62 2.00 -10.07
C SER A 182 -5.25 1.41 -11.44
N ILE A 183 -5.17 2.22 -12.50
CA ILE A 183 -4.77 1.83 -13.85
C ILE A 183 -3.32 2.17 -14.19
N ALA A 184 -2.62 2.88 -13.32
CA ALA A 184 -1.20 3.19 -13.47
C ALA A 184 -0.35 2.03 -12.97
N ILE A 185 0.41 1.40 -13.86
CA ILE A 185 1.24 0.23 -13.52
C ILE A 185 2.50 0.70 -12.78
N TRP A 186 2.32 1.09 -11.52
CA TRP A 186 3.39 1.55 -10.65
C TRP A 186 3.58 0.65 -9.44
N LYS A 187 4.83 0.38 -9.08
CA LYS A 187 5.22 -0.37 -7.89
C LYS A 187 4.62 0.19 -6.59
N ASP A 188 4.36 1.50 -6.56
CA ASP A 188 3.81 2.19 -5.39
C ASP A 188 2.33 1.85 -5.13
N VAL A 189 1.59 1.41 -6.16
CA VAL A 189 0.18 1.03 -6.00
C VAL A 189 0.03 -0.27 -5.19
N PRO A 190 0.63 -1.42 -5.59
CA PRO A 190 0.55 -2.63 -4.76
C PRO A 190 1.21 -2.45 -3.39
N PHE A 191 2.26 -1.63 -3.28
CA PHE A 191 2.82 -1.24 -1.99
C PHE A 191 1.78 -0.54 -1.11
N ALA A 192 1.06 0.47 -1.63
CA ALA A 192 0.03 1.20 -0.89
C ALA A 192 -1.12 0.28 -0.45
N LEU A 193 -1.55 -0.67 -1.28
CA LEU A 193 -2.55 -1.67 -0.90
C LEU A 193 -2.07 -2.54 0.26
N CYS A 194 -0.82 -3.00 0.22
CA CYS A 194 -0.22 -3.75 1.32
C CYS A 194 -0.14 -2.90 2.61
N MET A 195 0.17 -1.60 2.50
CA MET A 195 0.20 -0.68 3.64
C MET A 195 -1.19 -0.50 4.28
N VAL A 196 -2.25 -0.42 3.48
CA VAL A 196 -3.65 -0.38 3.98
C VAL A 196 -3.96 -1.65 4.77
N LEU A 197 -3.66 -2.82 4.22
CA LEU A 197 -3.88 -4.11 4.90
C LEU A 197 -3.02 -4.25 6.15
N PHE A 198 -1.77 -3.79 6.12
CA PHE A 198 -0.88 -3.77 7.27
C PHE A 198 -1.43 -2.90 8.39
N THR A 199 -1.92 -1.70 8.07
CA THR A 199 -2.55 -0.80 9.04
C THR A 199 -3.76 -1.46 9.70
N ILE A 200 -4.61 -2.16 8.95
CA ILE A 200 -5.72 -2.93 9.52
C ILE A 200 -5.22 -4.03 10.47
N CYS A 201 -4.15 -4.73 10.11
CA CYS A 201 -3.53 -5.72 11.00
C CYS A 201 -3.01 -5.08 12.29
N LEU A 202 -2.38 -3.90 12.21
CA LEU A 202 -1.92 -3.15 13.39
C LEU A 202 -3.09 -2.74 14.29
N ILE A 203 -4.18 -2.25 13.72
CA ILE A 203 -5.40 -1.92 14.48
C ILE A 203 -5.94 -3.18 15.20
N GLU A 204 -5.97 -4.33 14.52
CA GLU A 204 -6.40 -5.59 15.14
C GLU A 204 -5.48 -6.05 16.27
N ILE A 205 -4.16 -5.92 16.11
CA ILE A 205 -3.18 -6.19 17.17
C ILE A 205 -3.43 -5.28 18.38
N MET A 206 -3.78 -4.02 18.15
CA MET A 206 -4.01 -3.06 19.23
C MET A 206 -5.38 -3.21 19.91
N THR A 207 -6.42 -3.62 19.18
CA THR A 207 -7.81 -3.67 19.68
C THR A 207 -8.28 -5.07 20.06
N ASN A 208 -7.79 -6.12 19.43
CA ASN A 208 -8.22 -7.51 19.58
C ASN A 208 -7.03 -8.47 19.70
N GLU A 209 -6.05 -8.12 20.54
CA GLU A 209 -4.75 -8.80 20.60
C GLU A 209 -4.87 -10.33 20.72
N LYS A 210 -5.64 -10.84 21.70
CA LYS A 210 -5.81 -12.27 21.94
C LYS A 210 -6.33 -13.00 20.70
N LYS A 211 -7.39 -12.47 20.09
CA LYS A 211 -8.01 -13.09 18.91
C LYS A 211 -7.09 -13.06 17.69
N PHE A 212 -6.33 -11.99 17.52
CA PHE A 212 -5.49 -11.80 16.35
C PHE A 212 -4.14 -12.52 16.49
N ILE A 213 -3.42 -12.31 17.61
CA ILE A 213 -2.07 -12.83 17.78
C ILE A 213 -2.06 -14.34 18.08
N GLU A 214 -3.03 -14.87 18.82
CA GLU A 214 -3.07 -16.31 19.16
C GLU A 214 -3.40 -17.21 17.95
N LYS A 215 -4.02 -16.68 16.90
CA LYS A 215 -4.34 -17.47 15.70
C LYS A 215 -3.22 -17.41 14.67
N THR A 216 -2.61 -18.55 14.40
CA THR A 216 -1.48 -18.71 13.46
C THR A 216 -1.78 -18.13 12.07
N ARG A 217 -3.03 -18.28 11.56
CA ARG A 217 -3.44 -17.73 10.26
C ARG A 217 -3.26 -16.21 10.14
N TYR A 218 -3.50 -15.46 11.22
CA TYR A 218 -3.34 -14.00 11.18
C TYR A 218 -1.88 -13.57 11.29
N ASN A 219 -1.06 -14.34 12.03
CA ASN A 219 0.38 -14.11 12.05
C ASN A 219 1.01 -14.41 10.69
N LEU A 220 0.55 -15.48 10.03
CA LEU A 220 0.99 -15.80 8.66
C LEU A 220 0.59 -14.69 7.69
N LEU A 221 -0.67 -14.21 7.75
CA LEU A 221 -1.14 -13.10 6.94
C LEU A 221 -0.30 -11.84 7.16
N LEU A 222 -0.02 -11.49 8.42
CA LEU A 222 0.83 -10.35 8.78
C LEU A 222 2.25 -10.50 8.23
N SER A 223 2.83 -11.70 8.35
CA SER A 223 4.14 -12.02 7.80
C SER A 223 4.18 -11.89 6.27
N ILE A 224 3.16 -12.37 5.57
CA ILE A 224 3.03 -12.23 4.09
C ILE A 224 2.93 -10.75 3.72
N ILE A 225 2.06 -9.98 4.39
CA ILE A 225 1.89 -8.55 4.10
C ILE A 225 3.20 -7.80 4.35
N ALA A 226 3.89 -8.07 5.47
CA ALA A 226 5.20 -7.48 5.76
C ALA A 226 6.24 -7.80 4.68
N THR A 227 6.26 -9.05 4.19
CA THR A 227 7.11 -9.46 3.07
C THR A 227 6.79 -8.66 1.81
N LEU A 228 5.53 -8.57 1.43
CA LEU A 228 5.11 -7.84 0.23
C LEU A 228 5.47 -6.35 0.32
N ILE A 229 5.32 -5.72 1.49
CA ILE A 229 5.74 -4.33 1.72
C ILE A 229 7.22 -4.13 1.40
N MET A 230 8.08 -5.03 1.89
CA MET A 230 9.52 -4.96 1.66
C MET A 230 9.92 -5.23 0.21
N PHE A 231 9.18 -6.12 -0.49
CA PHE A 231 9.50 -6.48 -1.87
C PHE A 231 8.80 -5.63 -2.94
N PHE A 232 7.73 -4.90 -2.62
CA PHE A 232 7.15 -3.91 -3.54
C PHE A 232 7.84 -2.56 -3.47
N ARG A 233 8.60 -2.28 -2.40
CA ARG A 233 9.36 -1.05 -2.28
C ARG A 233 10.62 -1.26 -1.44
N ASN A 234 11.78 -0.94 -2.00
CA ASN A 234 13.08 -1.14 -1.33
C ASN A 234 13.14 -0.47 0.06
N ASN A 235 12.46 0.67 0.24
CA ASN A 235 12.37 1.36 1.53
C ASN A 235 11.34 0.73 2.49
N GLY A 236 10.56 -0.26 2.05
CA GLY A 236 9.57 -0.95 2.88
C GLY A 236 10.17 -1.64 4.09
N ILE A 237 11.44 -2.08 3.99
CA ILE A 237 12.17 -2.66 5.13
C ILE A 237 12.24 -1.72 6.34
N TYR A 238 12.44 -0.41 6.11
CA TYR A 238 12.54 0.58 7.19
C TYR A 238 11.20 0.77 7.91
N ILE A 239 10.08 0.64 7.19
CA ILE A 239 8.73 0.70 7.79
C ILE A 239 8.54 -0.48 8.74
N ILE A 240 8.90 -1.69 8.31
CA ILE A 240 8.80 -2.88 9.14
C ILE A 240 9.74 -2.79 10.33
N LEU A 241 11.03 -2.49 10.12
CA LEU A 241 12.00 -2.34 11.19
C LEU A 241 11.62 -1.24 12.21
N GLY A 242 11.05 -0.12 11.71
CA GLY A 242 10.57 0.95 12.56
C GLY A 242 9.32 0.56 13.38
N THR A 243 8.43 -0.26 12.82
CA THR A 243 7.17 -0.64 13.48
C THR A 243 7.34 -1.74 14.53
N VAL A 244 8.24 -2.70 14.28
CA VAL A 244 8.44 -3.89 15.15
C VAL A 244 8.74 -3.52 16.62
N PRO A 245 9.68 -2.62 16.94
CA PRO A 245 9.96 -2.27 18.33
C PRO A 245 8.73 -1.76 19.09
N PHE A 246 7.93 -0.91 18.43
CA PHE A 246 6.71 -0.38 19.05
C PHE A 246 5.71 -1.50 19.33
N ILE A 247 5.46 -2.40 18.39
CA ILE A 247 4.55 -3.52 18.60
C ILE A 247 5.03 -4.41 19.75
N LEU A 248 6.32 -4.71 19.81
CA LEU A 248 6.90 -5.55 20.86
C LEU A 248 6.81 -4.88 22.25
N ILE A 249 7.00 -3.57 22.33
CA ILE A 249 6.88 -2.81 23.58
C ILE A 249 5.42 -2.78 24.03
N PHE A 250 4.47 -2.47 23.14
CA PHE A 250 3.05 -2.36 23.50
C PHE A 250 2.37 -3.71 23.75
N ARG A 251 2.91 -4.81 23.18
CA ARG A 251 2.35 -6.17 23.28
C ARG A 251 3.34 -7.16 23.89
N LYS A 252 3.99 -6.78 24.98
CA LYS A 252 5.02 -7.57 25.69
C LYS A 252 4.60 -9.00 26.00
N ARG A 253 3.32 -9.24 26.31
CA ARG A 253 2.79 -10.58 26.58
C ARG A 253 3.01 -11.55 25.41
N TYR A 254 2.97 -11.07 24.18
CA TYR A 254 3.05 -11.87 22.95
C TYR A 254 4.37 -11.69 22.20
N TRP A 255 5.40 -11.10 22.83
CA TRP A 255 6.63 -10.70 22.17
C TRP A 255 7.30 -11.82 21.36
N LYS A 256 7.38 -13.06 21.91
CA LYS A 256 8.00 -14.20 21.21
C LYS A 256 7.32 -14.51 19.89
N ARG A 257 5.99 -14.52 19.89
CA ARG A 257 5.20 -14.85 18.72
C ARG A 257 5.26 -13.75 17.65
N LEU A 258 5.16 -12.52 18.08
CA LEU A 258 5.30 -11.34 17.21
C LEU A 258 6.71 -11.23 16.65
N PHE A 259 7.72 -11.49 17.48
CA PHE A 259 9.11 -11.50 17.05
C PHE A 259 9.34 -12.52 15.91
N VAL A 260 8.89 -13.76 16.07
CA VAL A 260 8.97 -14.78 15.01
C VAL A 260 8.20 -14.35 13.75
N THR A 261 7.00 -13.77 13.93
CA THR A 261 6.17 -13.30 12.81
C THR A 261 6.87 -12.26 11.94
N PHE A 262 7.67 -11.38 12.52
CA PHE A 262 8.43 -10.39 11.78
C PHE A 262 9.86 -10.84 11.42
N LEU A 263 10.46 -11.70 12.22
CA LEU A 263 11.80 -12.23 11.95
C LEU A 263 11.83 -13.00 10.63
N VAL A 264 10.83 -13.85 10.37
CA VAL A 264 10.75 -14.65 9.13
C VAL A 264 10.80 -13.79 7.88
N PRO A 265 9.92 -12.78 7.68
CA PRO A 265 9.96 -11.92 6.50
C PRO A 265 11.23 -11.09 6.41
N ILE A 266 11.76 -10.59 7.54
CA ILE A 266 13.02 -9.82 7.56
C ILE A 266 14.20 -10.69 7.11
N THR A 267 14.31 -11.91 7.67
CA THR A 267 15.36 -12.85 7.28
C THR A 267 15.24 -13.23 5.80
N MET A 268 14.03 -13.51 5.33
CA MET A 268 13.76 -13.82 3.92
C MET A 268 14.17 -12.66 3.01
N TYR A 269 13.87 -11.41 3.41
CA TYR A 269 14.28 -10.23 2.66
C TYR A 269 15.81 -10.16 2.50
N PHE A 270 16.58 -10.32 3.58
CA PHE A 270 18.05 -10.26 3.52
C PHE A 270 18.64 -11.44 2.73
N ILE A 271 18.06 -12.63 2.82
CA ILE A 271 18.53 -13.80 2.03
C ILE A 271 18.28 -13.55 0.55
N ILE A 272 17.12 -13.03 0.17
CA ILE A 272 16.78 -12.81 -1.24
C ILE A 272 17.58 -11.64 -1.81
N THR A 273 17.61 -10.50 -1.14
CA THR A 273 18.28 -9.30 -1.66
C THR A 273 19.81 -9.35 -1.51
N GLY A 274 20.36 -10.23 -0.70
CA GLY A 274 21.78 -10.49 -0.55
C GLY A 274 22.26 -11.61 -1.46
N PRO A 275 22.40 -12.84 -0.93
CA PRO A 275 23.05 -13.95 -1.68
C PRO A 275 22.30 -14.37 -2.94
N ILE A 276 20.94 -14.33 -2.94
CA ILE A 276 20.18 -14.78 -4.13
C ILE A 276 20.34 -13.76 -5.26
N TYR A 277 20.20 -12.46 -5.00
CA TYR A 277 20.41 -11.44 -6.03
C TYR A 277 21.84 -11.45 -6.54
N ALA A 278 22.84 -11.66 -5.66
CA ALA A 278 24.23 -11.78 -6.07
C ALA A 278 24.44 -12.98 -7.01
N LYS A 279 23.85 -14.14 -6.71
CA LYS A 279 23.92 -15.35 -7.57
C LYS A 279 23.21 -15.16 -8.91
N LEU A 280 22.16 -14.36 -8.96
CA LEU A 280 21.39 -14.06 -10.17
C LEU A 280 21.97 -12.87 -10.96
N ASN A 281 23.11 -12.32 -10.55
CA ASN A 281 23.76 -11.14 -11.15
C ASN A 281 22.82 -9.90 -11.21
N ILE A 282 21.93 -9.76 -10.23
CA ILE A 282 21.07 -8.59 -10.12
C ILE A 282 21.89 -7.43 -9.54
N ALA A 283 22.11 -6.41 -10.32
CA ALA A 283 22.91 -5.24 -9.93
C ALA A 283 22.27 -4.52 -8.73
N LYS A 284 23.11 -4.11 -7.76
CA LYS A 284 22.63 -3.25 -6.68
C LYS A 284 22.33 -1.86 -7.24
N SER A 285 21.26 -1.23 -6.74
CA SER A 285 20.98 0.17 -7.05
C SER A 285 22.21 1.02 -6.71
N SER A 286 22.86 1.58 -7.72
CA SER A 286 23.87 2.60 -7.49
C SER A 286 23.14 3.91 -7.22
N SER A 287 23.55 4.63 -6.18
CA SER A 287 23.01 5.96 -5.82
C SER A 287 23.37 7.05 -6.83
N ARG A 288 23.75 6.70 -8.07
CA ARG A 288 24.29 7.58 -9.10
C ARG A 288 23.60 7.49 -10.47
N GLU A 289 22.40 6.88 -10.53
CA GLU A 289 21.59 6.94 -11.75
C GLU A 289 20.30 7.71 -11.55
#